data_cfe81421bfba31c2cd999ded5f49856e
#
_entry.id   cfe81421bfba31c2cd999ded5f49856e
#
_cell.length_a   1.000
_cell.length_b   1.000
_cell.length_c   1.000
_cell.angle_alpha   90.00
_cell.angle_beta   90.00
_cell.angle_gamma   90.00
#
_symmetry.space_group_name_H-M   'P 1'
#
loop_
_entity.id
_entity.type
_entity.pdbx_description
1 polymer ?
#
loop_
_entity_poly.entity_id
_entity_poly.type
_entity_poly.pdbx_seq_one_letter_code
_entity_poly.pdbx_strand_id
1 'polypeptide(L)'
;TPNEKVSEYFGENVFNNKAMKKYLSKETHKHLTDSIESGTPIDREIANHVAAGMRMWALEKGVTHYTHWFQPLTDGTAEKHDAFVEHDGVGGMIEEFSGKLLVQQEPDASSFPSGGLRNTFEARGYSAWDPSSPAFIVDDTLCIPTVFISYTGEALDYKTPLIRSVEALNQAAANVCRYF
;
A
#
# COMPACT_ATOMS: atom_id res chain seq x y z
N THR A 1 -18.56 18.03 21.01
CA THR A 1 -17.90 16.85 21.61
C THR A 1 -18.61 15.62 21.09
N PRO A 2 -17.92 14.73 20.43
CA PRO A 2 -18.53 13.54 19.95
C PRO A 2 -18.96 12.65 21.13
N ASN A 3 -20.24 12.30 21.18
CA ASN A 3 -20.76 11.29 22.09
C ASN A 3 -20.42 9.86 21.62
N GLU A 4 -19.55 9.73 20.63
CA GLU A 4 -19.13 8.47 20.06
C GLU A 4 -17.96 7.87 20.85
N LYS A 5 -18.01 6.58 21.06
CA LYS A 5 -16.91 5.86 21.70
C LYS A 5 -15.73 5.79 20.74
N VAL A 6 -14.51 5.86 21.28
CA VAL A 6 -13.28 5.72 20.47
C VAL A 6 -13.31 4.47 19.60
N SER A 7 -13.85 3.36 20.10
CA SER A 7 -13.99 2.10 19.36
C SER A 7 -14.91 2.16 18.14
N GLU A 8 -15.74 3.20 18.02
CA GLU A 8 -16.66 3.37 16.90
C GLU A 8 -16.01 4.05 15.71
N TYR A 9 -15.12 5.01 15.96
CA TYR A 9 -14.42 5.75 14.90
C TYR A 9 -12.95 5.37 14.72
N PHE A 10 -12.34 4.66 15.68
CA PHE A 10 -10.95 4.24 15.57
C PHE A 10 -10.74 3.33 14.35
N GLY A 11 -9.85 3.76 13.46
CA GLY A 11 -9.51 3.03 12.24
C GLY A 11 -10.57 3.12 11.14
N GLU A 12 -11.53 4.04 11.20
CA GLU A 12 -12.55 4.21 10.15
C GLU A 12 -11.95 4.64 8.80
N ASN A 13 -10.81 5.32 8.83
CA ASN A 13 -10.05 5.74 7.67
C ASN A 13 -8.92 4.76 7.29
N VAL A 14 -9.02 3.52 7.75
CA VAL A 14 -8.07 2.44 7.43
C VAL A 14 -8.81 1.35 6.65
N PHE A 15 -8.24 0.90 5.54
CA PHE A 15 -8.74 -0.24 4.76
C PHE A 15 -8.41 -1.55 5.49
N ASN A 16 -8.98 -1.68 6.68
CA ASN A 16 -8.79 -2.80 7.58
C ASN A 16 -9.68 -4.00 7.19
N ASN A 17 -9.60 -5.08 7.95
CA ASN A 17 -10.37 -6.31 7.69
C ASN A 17 -11.90 -6.07 7.63
N LYS A 18 -12.44 -5.09 8.39
CA LYS A 18 -13.86 -4.72 8.34
C LYS A 18 -14.19 -4.05 6.99
N ALA A 19 -13.35 -3.13 6.53
CA ALA A 19 -13.50 -2.49 5.23
C ALA A 19 -13.32 -3.52 4.09
N MET A 20 -12.27 -4.34 4.15
CA MET A 20 -12.05 -5.40 3.15
C MET A 20 -13.26 -6.31 3.00
N LYS A 21 -13.87 -6.77 4.10
CA LYS A 21 -15.07 -7.62 4.06
C LYS A 21 -16.30 -6.93 3.47
N LYS A 22 -16.39 -5.59 3.56
CA LYS A 22 -17.50 -4.81 2.97
C LYS A 22 -17.33 -4.61 1.48
N TYR A 23 -16.09 -4.32 1.02
CA TYR A 23 -15.83 -3.85 -0.34
C TYR A 23 -15.18 -4.89 -1.26
N LEU A 24 -14.73 -6.02 -0.73
CA LEU A 24 -14.19 -7.13 -1.50
C LEU A 24 -15.16 -8.31 -1.53
N SER A 25 -15.13 -9.09 -2.60
CA SER A 25 -15.80 -10.39 -2.60
C SER A 25 -15.17 -11.32 -1.55
N LYS A 26 -15.92 -12.31 -1.10
CA LYS A 26 -15.41 -13.29 -0.13
C LYS A 26 -14.17 -14.02 -0.65
N GLU A 27 -14.14 -14.29 -1.94
CA GLU A 27 -13.03 -14.95 -2.62
C GLU A 27 -11.80 -14.04 -2.66
N THR A 28 -11.96 -12.79 -3.14
CA THR A 28 -10.86 -11.80 -3.18
C THR A 28 -10.30 -11.55 -1.79
N HIS A 29 -11.17 -11.38 -0.78
CA HIS A 29 -10.75 -11.18 0.60
C HIS A 29 -9.92 -12.35 1.11
N LYS A 30 -10.38 -13.60 0.85
CA LYS A 30 -9.65 -14.81 1.26
C LYS A 30 -8.29 -14.89 0.56
N HIS A 31 -8.23 -14.73 -0.76
CA HIS A 31 -6.97 -14.77 -1.51
C HIS A 31 -5.97 -13.72 -1.02
N LEU A 32 -6.45 -12.49 -0.77
CA LEU A 32 -5.61 -11.43 -0.22
C LEU A 32 -5.06 -11.79 1.16
N THR A 33 -5.91 -12.30 2.05
CA THR A 33 -5.51 -12.70 3.41
C THR A 33 -4.51 -13.85 3.37
N ASP A 34 -4.78 -14.88 2.58
CA ASP A 34 -3.89 -16.04 2.42
C ASP A 34 -2.52 -15.61 1.85
N SER A 35 -2.49 -14.67 0.89
CA SER A 35 -1.25 -14.12 0.34
C SER A 35 -0.46 -13.31 1.37
N ILE A 36 -1.13 -12.52 2.18
CA ILE A 36 -0.50 -11.75 3.27
C ILE A 36 0.13 -12.71 4.29
N GLU A 37 -0.58 -13.76 4.71
CA GLU A 37 -0.12 -14.71 5.72
C GLU A 37 1.01 -15.62 5.21
N SER A 38 0.95 -16.03 3.94
CA SER A 38 1.94 -16.95 3.35
C SER A 38 3.12 -16.24 2.68
N GLY A 39 3.04 -14.91 2.48
CA GLY A 39 4.04 -14.14 1.72
C GLY A 39 4.07 -14.49 0.23
N THR A 40 3.00 -15.09 -0.31
CA THR A 40 2.93 -15.42 -1.72
C THR A 40 2.56 -14.20 -2.56
N PRO A 41 3.05 -14.10 -3.81
CA PRO A 41 2.70 -13.02 -4.70
C PRO A 41 1.20 -12.96 -4.97
N ILE A 42 0.65 -11.76 -5.04
CA ILE A 42 -0.73 -11.50 -5.44
C ILE A 42 -0.77 -11.44 -6.96
N ASP A 43 -1.65 -12.24 -7.56
CA ASP A 43 -1.83 -12.21 -9.01
C ASP A 43 -2.55 -10.93 -9.48
N ARG A 44 -2.48 -10.69 -10.79
CA ARG A 44 -3.01 -9.47 -11.40
C ARG A 44 -4.53 -9.36 -11.28
N GLU A 45 -5.24 -10.46 -11.33
CA GLU A 45 -6.71 -10.47 -11.26
C GLU A 45 -7.16 -10.11 -9.86
N ILE A 46 -6.57 -10.72 -8.84
CA ILE A 46 -6.82 -10.37 -7.44
C ILE A 46 -6.44 -8.91 -7.16
N ALA A 47 -5.31 -8.43 -7.68
CA ALA A 47 -4.91 -7.02 -7.53
C ALA A 47 -5.94 -6.06 -8.15
N ASN A 48 -6.54 -6.40 -9.30
CA ASN A 48 -7.60 -5.60 -9.91
C ASN A 48 -8.86 -5.55 -9.03
N HIS A 49 -9.27 -6.68 -8.47
CA HIS A 49 -10.43 -6.74 -7.57
C HIS A 49 -10.19 -5.96 -6.27
N VAL A 50 -8.98 -6.03 -5.72
CA VAL A 50 -8.61 -5.25 -4.53
C VAL A 50 -8.60 -3.76 -4.84
N ALA A 51 -8.01 -3.35 -5.97
CA ALA A 51 -8.00 -1.96 -6.40
C ALA A 51 -9.41 -1.39 -6.59
N ALA A 52 -10.31 -2.15 -7.23
CA ALA A 52 -11.71 -1.76 -7.38
C ALA A 52 -12.41 -1.58 -6.03
N GLY A 53 -12.19 -2.49 -5.07
CA GLY A 53 -12.75 -2.38 -3.73
C GLY A 53 -12.19 -1.19 -2.94
N MET A 54 -10.87 -0.94 -3.02
CA MET A 54 -10.25 0.24 -2.42
C MET A 54 -10.79 1.54 -3.01
N ARG A 55 -10.93 1.60 -4.34
CA ARG A 55 -11.51 2.75 -5.02
C ARG A 55 -12.92 3.05 -4.53
N MET A 56 -13.80 2.05 -4.51
CA MET A 56 -15.17 2.24 -4.01
C MET A 56 -15.19 2.77 -2.58
N TRP A 57 -14.38 2.19 -1.72
CA TRP A 57 -14.26 2.63 -0.32
C TRP A 57 -13.75 4.07 -0.23
N ALA A 58 -12.72 4.42 -1.01
CA ALA A 58 -12.13 5.75 -1.01
C ALA A 58 -13.12 6.81 -1.52
N LEU A 59 -13.79 6.53 -2.66
CA LEU A 59 -14.78 7.45 -3.24
C LEU A 59 -15.98 7.68 -2.32
N GLU A 60 -16.48 6.65 -1.60
CA GLU A 60 -17.54 6.83 -0.58
C GLU A 60 -17.12 7.77 0.56
N LYS A 61 -15.81 7.92 0.81
CA LYS A 61 -15.23 8.83 1.80
C LYS A 61 -14.82 10.19 1.24
N GLY A 62 -15.12 10.46 -0.03
CA GLY A 62 -14.83 11.74 -0.69
C GLY A 62 -13.38 11.89 -1.15
N VAL A 63 -12.63 10.79 -1.22
CA VAL A 63 -11.25 10.79 -1.70
C VAL A 63 -11.21 11.01 -3.20
N THR A 64 -10.31 11.86 -3.65
CA THR A 64 -10.13 12.25 -5.06
C THR A 64 -8.76 11.86 -5.63
N HIS A 65 -7.80 11.63 -4.75
CA HIS A 65 -6.41 11.34 -5.10
C HIS A 65 -5.92 10.07 -4.40
N TYR A 66 -4.84 9.49 -4.90
CA TYR A 66 -4.10 8.44 -4.24
C TYR A 66 -2.60 8.73 -4.29
N THR A 67 -1.86 8.16 -3.36
CA THR A 67 -0.42 8.25 -3.33
C THR A 67 0.19 6.90 -2.94
N HIS A 68 1.29 6.54 -3.59
CA HIS A 68 2.17 5.49 -3.13
C HIS A 68 3.09 6.09 -2.07
N TRP A 69 2.86 5.70 -0.83
CA TRP A 69 3.52 6.25 0.34
C TRP A 69 4.58 5.30 0.86
N PHE A 70 5.81 5.77 1.01
CA PHE A 70 6.91 5.03 1.61
C PHE A 70 7.86 5.98 2.36
N GLN A 71 8.71 5.42 3.21
CA GLN A 71 9.71 6.17 3.95
C GLN A 71 11.11 5.74 3.51
N PRO A 72 11.77 6.52 2.63
CA PRO A 72 13.13 6.23 2.18
C PRO A 72 14.13 6.39 3.33
N LEU A 73 15.31 5.75 3.20
CA LEU A 73 16.39 5.80 4.20
C LEU A 73 17.04 7.20 4.39
N THR A 74 16.43 8.25 3.89
CA THR A 74 16.97 9.62 3.87
C THR A 74 16.16 10.61 4.67
N ASP A 75 15.44 10.15 5.65
CA ASP A 75 14.51 10.94 6.45
C ASP A 75 13.28 11.47 5.67
N GLY A 76 12.21 11.68 6.40
CA GLY A 76 10.94 12.10 5.83
C GLY A 76 10.21 11.00 5.08
N THR A 77 9.08 11.35 4.49
CA THR A 77 8.26 10.48 3.64
C THR A 77 8.43 10.83 2.18
N ALA A 78 8.29 9.85 1.30
CA ALA A 78 8.18 10.06 -0.13
C ALA A 78 6.77 9.69 -0.59
N GLU A 79 6.22 10.52 -1.46
CA GLU A 79 4.86 10.42 -1.96
C GLU A 79 4.83 10.73 -3.45
N LYS A 80 4.02 10.01 -4.18
CA LYS A 80 3.70 10.32 -5.57
C LYS A 80 2.20 10.34 -5.74
N HIS A 81 1.66 11.55 -5.79
CA HIS A 81 0.22 11.79 -5.87
C HIS A 81 -0.28 11.69 -7.31
N ASP A 82 -1.42 11.00 -7.46
CA ASP A 82 -2.19 10.93 -8.68
C ASP A 82 -3.68 11.09 -8.36
N ALA A 83 -4.48 11.53 -9.33
CA ALA A 83 -5.92 11.58 -9.20
C ALA A 83 -6.58 10.27 -9.65
N PHE A 84 -7.73 9.94 -9.08
CA PHE A 84 -8.58 8.84 -9.56
C PHE A 84 -9.31 9.24 -10.85
N VAL A 85 -8.58 9.55 -11.91
CA VAL A 85 -9.17 10.01 -13.14
C VAL A 85 -8.40 9.52 -14.36
N GLU A 86 -9.12 8.99 -15.33
CA GLU A 86 -8.59 8.62 -16.64
C GLU A 86 -9.55 9.07 -17.75
N HIS A 87 -9.05 9.15 -18.98
CA HIS A 87 -9.89 9.42 -20.15
C HIS A 87 -10.73 8.19 -20.50
N ASP A 88 -12.02 8.38 -20.76
CA ASP A 88 -12.94 7.32 -21.21
C ASP A 88 -12.75 6.89 -22.67
N GLY A 89 -11.84 7.54 -23.40
CA GLY A 89 -11.55 7.31 -24.81
C GLY A 89 -12.54 7.95 -25.80
N VAL A 90 -13.59 8.62 -25.32
CA VAL A 90 -14.60 9.28 -26.16
C VAL A 90 -14.78 10.76 -25.82
N GLY A 91 -13.83 11.33 -25.10
CA GLY A 91 -13.77 12.75 -24.75
C GLY A 91 -14.31 13.11 -23.38
N GLY A 92 -14.63 12.12 -22.57
CA GLY A 92 -14.99 12.25 -21.16
C GLY A 92 -13.89 11.77 -20.20
N MET A 93 -14.20 11.83 -18.92
CA MET A 93 -13.33 11.38 -17.84
C MET A 93 -14.09 10.39 -16.96
N ILE A 94 -13.40 9.38 -16.48
CA ILE A 94 -13.91 8.37 -15.53
C ILE A 94 -12.98 8.25 -14.33
N GLU A 95 -13.53 7.89 -13.19
CA GLU A 95 -12.74 7.52 -12.03
C GLU A 95 -12.20 6.11 -12.25
N GLU A 96 -10.88 6.00 -12.35
CA GLU A 96 -10.19 4.73 -12.56
C GLU A 96 -9.08 4.51 -11.54
N PHE A 97 -8.96 3.28 -11.08
CA PHE A 97 -7.86 2.79 -10.26
C PHE A 97 -7.72 1.29 -10.45
N SER A 98 -6.78 0.90 -11.27
CA SER A 98 -6.55 -0.51 -11.62
C SER A 98 -5.55 -1.20 -10.69
N GLY A 99 -5.52 -2.52 -10.73
CA GLY A 99 -4.50 -3.29 -10.03
C GLY A 99 -3.07 -2.94 -10.44
N LYS A 100 -2.86 -2.52 -11.69
CA LYS A 100 -1.56 -2.03 -12.15
C LYS A 100 -1.14 -0.77 -11.38
N LEU A 101 -2.07 0.17 -11.21
CA LEU A 101 -1.83 1.40 -10.46
C LEU A 101 -1.66 1.13 -8.96
N LEU A 102 -2.34 0.11 -8.41
CA LEU A 102 -2.16 -0.31 -7.03
C LEU A 102 -0.79 -0.94 -6.78
N VAL A 103 -0.40 -1.90 -7.61
CA VAL A 103 0.73 -2.80 -7.32
C VAL A 103 2.08 -2.14 -7.52
N GLN A 104 2.24 -1.32 -8.57
CA GLN A 104 3.55 -0.81 -8.94
C GLN A 104 3.50 0.60 -9.50
N GLN A 105 4.44 1.43 -9.03
CA GLN A 105 4.83 2.68 -9.68
C GLN A 105 6.34 2.75 -9.82
N GLU A 106 6.80 3.46 -10.84
CA GLU A 106 8.21 3.82 -11.01
C GLU A 106 8.43 5.21 -10.42
N PRO A 107 8.91 5.34 -9.16
CA PRO A 107 9.31 6.62 -8.64
C PRO A 107 10.60 7.05 -9.33
N ASP A 108 10.64 8.28 -9.78
CA ASP A 108 11.90 8.92 -10.16
C ASP A 108 12.59 9.53 -8.94
N ALA A 109 13.81 10.06 -9.14
CA ALA A 109 14.56 10.68 -8.05
C ALA A 109 13.84 11.88 -7.42
N SER A 110 12.90 12.53 -8.11
CA SER A 110 12.12 13.66 -7.58
C SER A 110 11.13 13.24 -6.50
N SER A 111 10.77 11.96 -6.44
CA SER A 111 9.92 11.40 -5.38
C SER A 111 10.61 11.32 -4.02
N PHE A 112 11.93 11.50 -3.96
CA PHE A 112 12.67 11.53 -2.71
C PHE A 112 12.73 12.92 -2.09
N PRO A 113 12.71 13.04 -0.74
CA PRO A 113 12.85 14.33 -0.07
C PRO A 113 14.11 15.10 -0.44
N SER A 114 15.16 14.40 -0.86
CA SER A 114 16.43 14.99 -1.34
C SER A 114 16.33 15.64 -2.73
N GLY A 115 15.21 15.55 -3.42
CA GLY A 115 15.02 16.10 -4.77
C GLY A 115 15.91 15.48 -5.84
N GLY A 116 16.40 14.27 -5.64
CA GLY A 116 17.24 13.56 -6.58
C GLY A 116 18.75 13.79 -6.40
N LEU A 117 19.16 14.46 -5.33
CA LEU A 117 20.58 14.62 -4.97
C LEU A 117 21.18 13.32 -4.39
N ARG A 118 20.98 12.22 -5.08
CA ARG A 118 21.37 10.88 -4.63
C ARG A 118 22.25 10.17 -5.67
N ASN A 119 22.89 9.10 -5.19
CA ASN A 119 23.59 8.19 -6.06
C ASN A 119 22.67 7.66 -7.16
N THR A 120 23.20 7.46 -8.36
CA THR A 120 22.41 7.05 -9.53
C THR A 120 21.68 5.71 -9.34
N PHE A 121 22.15 4.81 -8.49
CA PHE A 121 21.47 3.55 -8.19
C PHE A 121 20.21 3.75 -7.36
N GLU A 122 20.16 4.75 -6.47
CA GLU A 122 18.97 5.09 -5.69
C GLU A 122 17.92 5.83 -6.53
N ALA A 123 18.32 6.46 -7.62
CA ALA A 123 17.42 7.10 -8.56
C ALA A 123 16.72 6.10 -9.50
N ARG A 124 17.12 4.84 -9.48
CA ARG A 124 16.57 3.76 -10.29
C ARG A 124 15.98 2.71 -9.40
N GLY A 125 14.74 2.37 -9.66
CA GLY A 125 14.04 1.36 -8.90
C GLY A 125 12.55 1.46 -9.12
N TYR A 126 11.80 0.78 -8.28
CA TYR A 126 10.35 0.81 -8.31
C TYR A 126 9.78 0.75 -6.91
N SER A 127 8.59 1.31 -6.74
CA SER A 127 7.78 1.08 -5.55
C SER A 127 6.82 -0.06 -5.82
N ALA A 128 6.64 -0.91 -4.84
CA ALA A 128 5.68 -2.00 -4.88
C ALA A 128 4.72 -1.90 -3.70
N TRP A 129 3.43 -2.14 -3.97
CA TRP A 129 2.43 -2.21 -2.91
C TRP A 129 2.81 -3.25 -1.86
N ASP A 130 2.71 -2.87 -0.60
CA ASP A 130 2.85 -3.76 0.53
C ASP A 130 1.47 -4.11 1.09
N PRO A 131 0.90 -5.26 0.74
CA PRO A 131 -0.41 -5.67 1.20
C PRO A 131 -0.45 -6.00 2.70
N SER A 132 0.68 -6.23 3.34
CA SER A 132 0.76 -6.50 4.78
C SER A 132 0.50 -5.26 5.64
N SER A 133 0.56 -4.07 5.03
CA SER A 133 0.23 -2.81 5.67
C SER A 133 -1.06 -2.25 5.09
N PRO A 134 -2.05 -1.93 5.93
CA PRO A 134 -3.33 -1.45 5.43
C PRO A 134 -3.20 -0.09 4.78
N ALA A 135 -3.87 0.11 3.63
CA ALA A 135 -4.06 1.43 3.05
C ALA A 135 -4.92 2.29 3.99
N PHE A 136 -4.73 3.60 3.95
CA PHE A 136 -5.42 4.54 4.82
C PHE A 136 -5.71 5.86 4.10
N ILE A 137 -6.64 6.64 4.65
CA ILE A 137 -7.04 7.93 4.08
C ILE A 137 -6.55 9.04 4.99
N VAL A 138 -5.90 10.03 4.37
CA VAL A 138 -5.56 11.33 4.98
C VAL A 138 -6.18 12.40 4.10
N ASP A 139 -7.05 13.21 4.68
CA ASP A 139 -7.82 14.24 3.98
C ASP A 139 -8.57 13.66 2.77
N ASP A 140 -8.24 14.09 1.56
CA ASP A 140 -8.83 13.66 0.29
C ASP A 140 -7.99 12.64 -0.47
N THR A 141 -6.99 12.04 0.19
CA THR A 141 -5.98 11.19 -0.45
C THR A 141 -5.96 9.79 0.15
N LEU A 142 -6.03 8.78 -0.71
CA LEU A 142 -5.77 7.38 -0.37
C LEU A 142 -4.25 7.14 -0.33
N CYS A 143 -3.72 6.84 0.84
CA CYS A 143 -2.33 6.48 1.04
C CYS A 143 -2.14 4.96 0.93
N ILE A 144 -1.35 4.53 -0.04
CA ILE A 144 -1.06 3.13 -0.32
C ILE A 144 0.35 2.82 0.21
N PRO A 145 0.48 2.05 1.30
CA PRO A 145 1.79 1.66 1.81
C PRO A 145 2.57 0.86 0.76
N THR A 146 3.80 1.28 0.51
CA THR A 146 4.68 0.65 -0.47
C THR A 146 6.06 0.42 0.11
N VAL A 147 6.82 -0.43 -0.54
CA VAL A 147 8.26 -0.61 -0.35
C VAL A 147 8.98 -0.09 -1.58
N PHE A 148 10.13 0.53 -1.40
CA PHE A 148 10.98 0.94 -2.50
C PHE A 148 12.11 -0.07 -2.70
N ILE A 149 12.25 -0.56 -3.91
CA ILE A 149 13.27 -1.54 -4.29
C ILE A 149 14.15 -0.93 -5.37
N SER A 150 15.45 -0.83 -5.10
CA SER A 150 16.43 -0.39 -6.10
C SER A 150 16.54 -1.39 -7.26
N TYR A 151 17.14 -0.97 -8.35
CA TYR A 151 17.40 -1.85 -9.50
C TYR A 151 18.37 -3.00 -9.17
N THR A 152 19.13 -2.89 -8.08
CA THR A 152 20.00 -3.98 -7.57
C THR A 152 19.22 -4.98 -6.70
N GLY A 153 17.93 -4.74 -6.44
CA GLY A 153 17.09 -5.58 -5.59
C GLY A 153 17.17 -5.27 -4.10
N GLU A 154 17.82 -4.17 -3.73
CA GLU A 154 17.92 -3.73 -2.33
C GLU A 154 16.71 -2.90 -1.94
N ALA A 155 16.15 -3.16 -0.77
CA ALA A 155 15.11 -2.33 -0.20
C ALA A 155 15.73 -1.07 0.42
N LEU A 156 15.24 0.08 0.02
CA LEU A 156 15.74 1.41 0.42
C LEU A 156 14.73 2.16 1.30
N ASP A 157 13.97 1.45 2.12
CA ASP A 157 13.04 2.03 3.08
C ASP A 157 13.24 1.44 4.48
N TYR A 158 12.78 2.16 5.51
CA TYR A 158 12.92 1.71 6.90
C TYR A 158 12.02 0.54 7.26
N LYS A 159 10.90 0.39 6.58
CA LYS A 159 9.87 -0.60 6.90
C LYS A 159 10.31 -2.03 6.58
N THR A 160 10.95 -2.24 5.43
CA THR A 160 11.37 -3.58 5.00
C THR A 160 12.36 -4.25 5.97
N PRO A 161 13.44 -3.59 6.44
CA PRO A 161 14.29 -4.15 7.47
C PRO A 161 13.55 -4.49 8.76
N LEU A 162 12.62 -3.63 9.20
CA LEU A 162 11.83 -3.85 10.39
C LEU A 162 10.93 -5.10 10.25
N ILE A 163 10.22 -5.24 9.15
CA ILE A 163 9.35 -6.40 8.89
C ILE A 163 10.18 -7.69 8.87
N ARG A 164 11.30 -7.69 8.17
CA ARG A 164 12.22 -8.85 8.13
C ARG A 164 12.76 -9.22 9.51
N SER A 165 13.06 -8.23 10.34
CA SER A 165 13.50 -8.44 11.71
C SER A 165 12.42 -9.07 12.58
N VAL A 166 11.17 -8.61 12.48
CA VAL A 166 10.02 -9.17 13.20
C VAL A 166 9.77 -10.61 12.76
N GLU A 167 9.83 -10.91 11.48
CA GLU A 167 9.64 -12.26 10.96
C GLU A 167 10.75 -13.21 11.44
N ALA A 168 12.02 -12.79 11.38
CA ALA A 168 13.14 -13.57 11.89
C ALA A 168 13.01 -13.86 13.39
N LEU A 169 12.57 -12.88 14.18
CA LEU A 169 12.30 -13.06 15.60
C LEU A 169 11.17 -14.06 15.84
N ASN A 170 10.08 -13.96 15.08
CA ASN A 170 8.96 -14.90 15.18
C ASN A 170 9.39 -16.34 14.88
N GLN A 171 10.16 -16.54 13.81
CA GLN A 171 10.70 -17.87 13.46
C GLN A 171 11.64 -18.40 14.54
N ALA A 172 12.52 -17.56 15.08
CA ALA A 172 13.41 -17.95 16.17
C ALA A 172 12.63 -18.35 17.42
N ALA A 173 11.63 -17.59 17.82
CA ALA A 173 10.76 -17.89 18.96
C ALA A 173 10.00 -19.21 18.76
N ALA A 174 9.40 -19.41 17.58
CA ALA A 174 8.72 -20.66 17.25
C ALA A 174 9.65 -21.88 17.29
N ASN A 175 10.89 -21.72 16.85
CA ASN A 175 11.89 -22.79 16.93
C ASN A 175 12.25 -23.12 18.39
N VAL A 176 12.46 -22.12 19.24
CA VAL A 176 12.70 -22.33 20.67
C VAL A 176 11.54 -23.09 21.31
N CYS A 177 10.28 -22.67 21.06
CA CYS A 177 9.09 -23.33 21.60
C CYS A 177 8.91 -24.80 21.16
N ARG A 178 9.59 -25.24 20.10
CA ARG A 178 9.54 -26.66 19.69
C ARG A 178 10.48 -27.56 20.50
N TYR A 179 11.41 -26.97 21.23
CA TYR A 179 12.37 -27.72 22.06
C TYR A 179 11.95 -27.81 23.54
N PHE A 180 10.92 -27.08 23.93
CA PHE A 180 10.35 -27.07 25.27
C PHE A 180 8.85 -27.43 25.25
#